data_0bb97e3fd91ea69ab357bae924900e01
#
_entry.id   0bb97e3fd91ea69ab357bae924900e01
#
_cell.length_a   1.000
_cell.length_b   1.000
_cell.length_c   1.000
_cell.angle_alpha   90.00
_cell.angle_beta   90.00
_cell.angle_gamma   90.00
#
_symmetry.space_group_name_H-M   'P 1'
#
loop_
_entity.id
_entity.type
_entity.pdbx_description
1 polymer ?
#
loop_
_entity_poly.entity_id
_entity_poly.type
_entity_poly.pdbx_seq_one_letter_code
_entity_poly.pdbx_strand_id
1 'polypeptide(L)'
;MRILIAEDDQVLADGLLRTLRGSGAVVDHVASGSEADTALLTNNEFDLLILDLGLPRLHGLEVLKRLRGRGSALPVLILTAADSIEERVKGLDLGADDYMAKPFALSELEARVRALTRRGMGATSATIKHGPLVYDQAGRVATIDGK
;
A
#
# COMPACT_ATOMS: atom_id res chain seq x y z
N MET A 1 -12.85 -6.67 2.66
CA MET A 1 -11.51 -6.21 2.21
C MET A 1 -10.43 -6.87 3.04
N ARG A 2 -9.42 -7.38 2.39
CA ARG A 2 -8.33 -8.07 3.08
C ARG A 2 -7.01 -7.36 2.81
N ILE A 3 -6.30 -7.01 3.89
CA ILE A 3 -5.09 -6.20 3.83
C ILE A 3 -3.93 -6.97 4.43
N LEU A 4 -2.78 -6.96 3.75
CA LEU A 4 -1.54 -7.45 4.33
C LEU A 4 -0.69 -6.26 4.77
N ILE A 5 -0.25 -6.26 6.03
CA ILE A 5 0.66 -5.25 6.55
C ILE A 5 2.02 -5.89 6.75
N ALA A 6 3.04 -5.33 6.11
CA ALA A 6 4.43 -5.75 6.28
C ALA A 6 5.17 -4.62 7.00
N GLU A 7 5.35 -4.75 8.30
CA GLU A 7 5.92 -3.73 9.17
C GLU A 7 6.58 -4.39 10.37
N ASP A 8 7.85 -4.07 10.63
CA ASP A 8 8.58 -4.68 11.74
C ASP A 8 8.52 -3.89 13.05
N ASP A 9 8.02 -2.65 13.01
CA ASP A 9 7.80 -1.88 14.23
C ASP A 9 6.48 -2.36 14.87
N GLN A 10 6.59 -3.08 15.99
CA GLN A 10 5.44 -3.73 16.60
C GLN A 10 4.40 -2.72 17.07
N VAL A 11 4.82 -1.58 17.60
CA VAL A 11 3.89 -0.56 18.10
C VAL A 11 3.08 0.01 16.94
N LEU A 12 3.75 0.33 15.84
CA LEU A 12 3.08 0.85 14.66
C LEU A 12 2.16 -0.20 14.06
N ALA A 13 2.63 -1.44 13.94
CA ALA A 13 1.83 -2.53 13.39
C ALA A 13 0.56 -2.73 14.21
N ASP A 14 0.66 -2.71 15.54
CA ASP A 14 -0.51 -2.87 16.40
C ASP A 14 -1.52 -1.76 16.20
N GLY A 15 -1.05 -0.52 16.04
CA GLY A 15 -1.93 0.62 15.76
C GLY A 15 -2.64 0.47 14.44
N LEU A 16 -1.91 0.06 13.40
CA LEU A 16 -2.49 -0.16 12.07
C LEU A 16 -3.54 -1.28 12.11
N LEU A 17 -3.20 -2.39 12.78
CA LEU A 17 -4.13 -3.51 12.90
C LEU A 17 -5.43 -3.09 13.56
N ARG A 18 -5.32 -2.38 14.68
CA ARG A 18 -6.48 -1.94 15.44
C ARG A 18 -7.36 -1.00 14.62
N THR A 19 -6.72 -0.04 13.96
CA THR A 19 -7.44 0.96 13.18
C THR A 19 -8.17 0.33 12.00
N LEU A 20 -7.49 -0.53 11.26
CA LEU A 20 -8.07 -1.10 10.05
C LEU A 20 -9.09 -2.18 10.36
N ARG A 21 -8.85 -3.00 11.39
CA ARG A 21 -9.85 -3.99 11.82
C ARG A 21 -11.09 -3.29 12.36
N GLY A 22 -10.90 -2.15 13.03
CA GLY A 22 -12.03 -1.36 13.51
C GLY A 22 -12.92 -0.83 12.40
N SER A 23 -12.38 -0.67 11.21
CA SER A 23 -13.18 -0.24 10.05
C SER A 23 -13.74 -1.41 9.24
N GLY A 24 -13.57 -2.64 9.72
CA GLY A 24 -14.18 -3.81 9.10
C GLY A 24 -13.28 -4.65 8.21
N ALA A 25 -12.03 -4.29 8.07
CA ALA A 25 -11.11 -5.04 7.22
C ALA A 25 -10.60 -6.30 7.91
N VAL A 26 -10.33 -7.33 7.13
CA VAL A 26 -9.55 -8.48 7.59
C VAL A 26 -8.09 -8.15 7.34
N VAL A 27 -7.27 -8.19 8.38
CA VAL A 27 -5.89 -7.72 8.30
C VAL A 27 -4.95 -8.79 8.80
N ASP A 28 -3.96 -9.13 7.97
CA ASP A 28 -2.86 -10.01 8.34
C ASP A 28 -1.59 -9.18 8.48
N HIS A 29 -0.70 -9.59 9.35
CA HIS A 29 0.54 -8.86 9.64
C HIS A 29 1.74 -9.79 9.56
N VAL A 30 2.79 -9.31 8.89
CA VAL A 30 4.10 -9.96 8.86
C VAL A 30 5.17 -8.94 9.23
N ALA A 31 6.29 -9.39 9.76
CA ALA A 31 7.32 -8.50 10.29
C ALA A 31 8.61 -8.48 9.47
N SER A 32 8.66 -9.20 8.37
CA SER A 32 9.85 -9.22 7.51
C SER A 32 9.45 -9.24 6.04
N GLY A 33 10.39 -8.83 5.19
CA GLY A 33 10.16 -8.87 3.75
C GLY A 33 10.01 -10.28 3.20
N SER A 34 10.78 -11.23 3.76
CA SER A 34 10.66 -12.61 3.30
C SER A 34 9.31 -13.20 3.63
N GLU A 35 8.76 -12.90 4.81
CA GLU A 35 7.42 -13.33 5.16
C GLU A 35 6.37 -12.69 4.26
N ALA A 36 6.56 -11.41 3.94
CA ALA A 36 5.64 -10.72 3.05
C ALA A 36 5.65 -11.36 1.67
N ASP A 37 6.83 -11.65 1.13
CA ASP A 37 6.96 -12.26 -0.18
C ASP A 37 6.27 -13.64 -0.21
N THR A 38 6.48 -14.44 0.84
CA THR A 38 5.85 -15.75 0.95
C THR A 38 4.33 -15.63 1.01
N ALA A 39 3.82 -14.68 1.81
CA ALA A 39 2.37 -14.49 1.94
C ALA A 39 1.76 -14.10 0.59
N LEU A 40 2.44 -13.22 -0.15
CA LEU A 40 1.95 -12.77 -1.44
C LEU A 40 2.02 -13.86 -2.51
N LEU A 41 3.00 -14.77 -2.40
CA LEU A 41 3.11 -15.89 -3.31
C LEU A 41 2.01 -16.93 -3.09
N THR A 42 1.62 -17.15 -1.85
CA THR A 42 0.74 -18.26 -1.50
C THR A 42 -0.72 -17.85 -1.39
N ASN A 43 -1.02 -16.55 -1.41
CA ASN A 43 -2.38 -16.06 -1.22
C ASN A 43 -2.62 -14.87 -2.14
N ASN A 44 -3.55 -15.01 -3.07
CA ASN A 44 -3.88 -13.93 -4.01
C ASN A 44 -5.19 -13.23 -3.66
N GLU A 45 -5.65 -13.35 -2.42
CA GLU A 45 -6.91 -12.76 -1.99
C GLU A 45 -6.76 -11.39 -1.34
N PHE A 46 -5.53 -10.86 -1.24
CA PHE A 46 -5.34 -9.54 -0.67
C PHE A 46 -5.86 -8.47 -1.61
N ASP A 47 -6.46 -7.44 -1.01
CA ASP A 47 -6.94 -6.27 -1.75
C ASP A 47 -5.97 -5.09 -1.66
N LEU A 48 -5.05 -5.13 -0.70
CA LEU A 48 -4.08 -4.06 -0.49
C LEU A 48 -2.87 -4.59 0.27
N LEU A 49 -1.70 -4.10 -0.10
CA LEU A 49 -0.47 -4.33 0.67
C LEU A 49 -0.01 -2.99 1.23
N ILE A 50 0.20 -2.93 2.55
CA ILE A 50 0.85 -1.82 3.22
C ILE A 50 2.26 -2.28 3.53
N LEU A 51 3.26 -1.63 2.93
CA LEU A 51 4.62 -2.15 2.88
C LEU A 51 5.62 -1.12 3.41
N ASP A 52 6.26 -1.45 4.53
CA ASP A 52 7.40 -0.67 5.01
C ASP A 52 8.62 -1.04 4.18
N LEU A 53 9.39 -0.05 3.75
CA LEU A 53 10.57 -0.32 2.93
C LEU A 53 11.74 -0.84 3.74
N GLY A 54 11.86 -0.46 5.01
CA GLY A 54 12.99 -0.85 5.85
C GLY A 54 12.85 -2.20 6.52
N LEU A 55 12.22 -3.17 5.87
CA LEU A 55 11.99 -4.48 6.48
C LEU A 55 13.27 -5.30 6.57
N PRO A 56 13.41 -6.14 7.62
CA PRO A 56 14.54 -7.07 7.68
C PRO A 56 14.35 -8.21 6.69
N ARG A 57 15.44 -8.89 6.42
CA ARG A 57 15.56 -10.10 5.60
C ARG A 57 15.35 -9.89 4.12
N LEU A 58 14.38 -9.09 3.73
CA LEU A 58 14.16 -8.74 2.33
C LEU A 58 13.65 -7.31 2.31
N HIS A 59 14.39 -6.42 1.68
CA HIS A 59 14.01 -5.01 1.61
C HIS A 59 12.65 -4.84 0.93
N GLY A 60 11.86 -3.87 1.40
CA GLY A 60 10.51 -3.67 0.84
C GLY A 60 10.49 -3.41 -0.65
N LEU A 61 11.49 -2.69 -1.19
CA LEU A 61 11.56 -2.46 -2.64
C LEU A 61 11.72 -3.78 -3.40
N GLU A 62 12.44 -4.73 -2.83
CA GLU A 62 12.59 -6.03 -3.48
C GLU A 62 11.29 -6.83 -3.43
N VAL A 63 10.54 -6.73 -2.32
CA VAL A 63 9.21 -7.35 -2.22
C VAL A 63 8.31 -6.82 -3.34
N LEU A 64 8.28 -5.49 -3.51
CA LEU A 64 7.48 -4.85 -4.54
C LEU A 64 7.91 -5.29 -5.93
N LYS A 65 9.23 -5.32 -6.17
CA LYS A 65 9.76 -5.73 -7.47
C LYS A 65 9.33 -7.15 -7.81
N ARG A 66 9.42 -8.06 -6.85
CA ARG A 66 9.00 -9.45 -7.07
C ARG A 66 7.50 -9.55 -7.32
N LEU A 67 6.72 -8.79 -6.56
CA LEU A 67 5.25 -8.79 -6.72
C LEU A 67 4.87 -8.36 -8.14
N ARG A 68 5.41 -7.23 -8.59
CA ARG A 68 5.12 -6.75 -9.94
C ARG A 68 5.68 -7.66 -11.02
N GLY A 69 6.84 -8.25 -10.76
CA GLY A 69 7.44 -9.19 -11.70
C GLY A 69 6.61 -10.44 -11.91
N ARG A 70 5.75 -10.78 -10.97
CA ARG A 70 4.83 -11.91 -11.11
C ARG A 70 3.53 -11.52 -11.82
N GLY A 71 3.42 -10.26 -12.25
CA GLY A 71 2.22 -9.79 -12.96
C GLY A 71 1.10 -9.31 -12.05
N SER A 72 1.34 -9.18 -10.75
CA SER A 72 0.31 -8.74 -9.83
C SER A 72 0.10 -7.23 -9.93
N ALA A 73 -1.16 -6.81 -9.97
CA ALA A 73 -1.55 -5.41 -9.93
C ALA A 73 -2.10 -5.00 -8.55
N LEU A 74 -1.81 -5.78 -7.52
CA LEU A 74 -2.28 -5.49 -6.16
C LEU A 74 -1.90 -4.07 -5.76
N PRO A 75 -2.84 -3.26 -5.27
CA PRO A 75 -2.50 -1.92 -4.79
C PRO A 75 -1.49 -1.98 -3.64
N VAL A 76 -0.49 -1.12 -3.68
CA VAL A 76 0.57 -1.08 -2.69
C VAL A 76 0.72 0.34 -2.16
N LEU A 77 0.61 0.48 -0.83
CA LEU A 77 0.89 1.72 -0.11
C LEU A 77 2.21 1.54 0.61
N ILE A 78 3.20 2.35 0.25
CA ILE A 78 4.52 2.29 0.88
C ILE A 78 4.55 3.16 2.13
N LEU A 79 5.13 2.63 3.19
CA LEU A 79 5.50 3.42 4.37
C LEU A 79 7.01 3.59 4.36
N THR A 80 7.51 4.80 4.57
CA THR A 80 8.94 5.08 4.47
C THR A 80 9.35 6.17 5.44
N ALA A 81 10.65 6.25 5.74
CA ALA A 81 11.18 7.34 6.53
C ALA A 81 11.03 8.67 5.78
N ALA A 82 10.80 9.75 6.52
CA ALA A 82 10.48 11.04 5.91
C ALA A 82 11.59 11.58 5.02
N ASP A 83 12.83 11.19 5.27
CA ASP A 83 13.97 11.71 4.52
C ASP A 83 14.35 10.87 3.31
N SER A 84 13.58 9.84 2.99
CA SER A 84 13.96 8.86 1.97
C SER A 84 13.32 9.18 0.63
N ILE A 85 13.71 10.30 0.02
CA ILE A 85 13.14 10.71 -1.27
C ILE A 85 13.50 9.72 -2.37
N GLU A 86 14.75 9.25 -2.39
CA GLU A 86 15.19 8.29 -3.41
C GLU A 86 14.40 7.01 -3.36
N GLU A 87 14.11 6.51 -2.16
CA GLU A 87 13.35 5.28 -2.03
C GLU A 87 11.90 5.46 -2.43
N ARG A 88 11.33 6.66 -2.17
CA ARG A 88 9.97 6.95 -2.62
C ARG A 88 9.87 6.93 -4.14
N VAL A 89 10.84 7.57 -4.80
CA VAL A 89 10.87 7.60 -6.26
C VAL A 89 11.02 6.20 -6.82
N LYS A 90 11.95 5.41 -6.27
CA LYS A 90 12.13 4.03 -6.70
C LYS A 90 10.88 3.19 -6.52
N GLY A 91 10.19 3.38 -5.39
CA GLY A 91 8.96 2.64 -5.12
C GLY A 91 7.87 2.95 -6.14
N LEU A 92 7.69 4.22 -6.44
CA LEU A 92 6.70 4.62 -7.44
C LEU A 92 7.08 4.10 -8.82
N ASP A 93 8.35 4.17 -9.17
CA ASP A 93 8.84 3.66 -10.45
C ASP A 93 8.66 2.15 -10.56
N LEU A 94 8.77 1.43 -9.45
CA LEU A 94 8.57 -0.02 -9.43
C LEU A 94 7.09 -0.41 -9.41
N GLY A 95 6.19 0.56 -9.31
CA GLY A 95 4.77 0.30 -9.41
C GLY A 95 3.97 0.42 -8.12
N ALA A 96 4.50 1.10 -7.11
CA ALA A 96 3.69 1.42 -5.93
C ALA A 96 2.61 2.42 -6.32
N ASP A 97 1.47 2.34 -5.64
CA ASP A 97 0.33 3.21 -5.95
C ASP A 97 0.33 4.49 -5.13
N ASP A 98 0.94 4.46 -3.96
CA ASP A 98 1.00 5.63 -3.08
C ASP A 98 2.09 5.41 -2.05
N TYR A 99 2.42 6.46 -1.31
CA TYR A 99 3.37 6.35 -0.21
C TYR A 99 2.99 7.31 0.91
N MET A 100 3.44 6.99 2.13
CA MET A 100 3.30 7.87 3.27
C MET A 100 4.62 7.93 4.03
N ALA A 101 5.02 9.12 4.45
CA ALA A 101 6.23 9.30 5.24
C ALA A 101 5.90 9.16 6.72
N LYS A 102 6.75 8.49 7.47
CA LYS A 102 6.63 8.38 8.91
C LYS A 102 7.22 9.63 9.57
N PRO A 103 6.64 10.16 10.63
CA PRO A 103 5.38 9.74 11.24
C PRO A 103 4.17 10.29 10.50
N PHE A 104 3.04 9.59 10.61
CA PHE A 104 1.81 10.00 9.93
C PHE A 104 0.63 9.82 10.87
N ALA A 105 -0.49 10.48 10.52
CA ALA A 105 -1.72 10.32 11.27
C ALA A 105 -2.46 9.08 10.78
N LEU A 106 -3.03 8.31 11.70
CA LEU A 106 -3.79 7.12 11.31
C LEU A 106 -5.02 7.48 10.49
N SER A 107 -5.60 8.65 10.73
CA SER A 107 -6.75 9.12 9.93
C SER A 107 -6.35 9.33 8.47
N GLU A 108 -5.14 9.81 8.21
CA GLU A 108 -4.64 9.97 6.86
C GLU A 108 -4.42 8.62 6.21
N LEU A 109 -3.86 7.68 6.96
CA LEU A 109 -3.66 6.32 6.45
C LEU A 109 -5.00 5.71 6.06
N GLU A 110 -6.02 5.82 6.90
CA GLU A 110 -7.34 5.29 6.60
C GLU A 110 -7.91 5.89 5.32
N ALA A 111 -7.74 7.20 5.13
CA ALA A 111 -8.23 7.87 3.93
C ALA A 111 -7.55 7.34 2.68
N ARG A 112 -6.24 7.13 2.74
CA ARG A 112 -5.50 6.59 1.59
C ARG A 112 -5.87 5.14 1.31
N VAL A 113 -6.07 4.34 2.36
CA VAL A 113 -6.51 2.96 2.20
C VAL A 113 -7.86 2.92 1.49
N ARG A 114 -8.80 3.77 1.92
CA ARG A 114 -10.11 3.84 1.26
C ARG A 114 -9.98 4.24 -0.21
N ALA A 115 -9.13 5.22 -0.48
CA ALA A 115 -8.94 5.68 -1.85
C ALA A 115 -8.34 4.60 -2.75
N LEU A 116 -7.34 3.88 -2.24
CA LEU A 116 -6.68 2.84 -3.02
C LEU A 116 -7.58 1.64 -3.27
N THR A 117 -8.32 1.21 -2.27
CA THR A 117 -9.20 0.06 -2.42
C THR A 117 -10.43 0.41 -3.26
N ARG A 118 -10.97 1.63 -3.10
CA ARG A 118 -12.07 2.09 -3.94
C ARG A 118 -11.64 2.18 -5.40
N ARG A 119 -10.43 2.69 -5.65
CA ARG A 119 -9.91 2.81 -7.01
C ARG A 119 -9.75 1.45 -7.66
N GLY A 120 -9.21 0.47 -6.93
CA GLY A 120 -9.07 -0.89 -7.44
C GLY A 120 -10.40 -1.52 -7.76
N MET A 121 -11.38 -1.36 -6.89
CA MET A 121 -12.73 -1.89 -7.11
C MET A 121 -13.44 -1.10 -8.21
N GLY A 122 -13.26 0.20 -8.22
CA GLY A 122 -13.87 1.07 -9.22
C GLY A 122 -13.34 0.76 -10.61
N ALA A 123 -12.07 0.44 -10.73
CA ALA A 123 -11.51 0.11 -12.03
C ALA A 123 -12.16 -1.14 -12.60
N THR A 124 -12.61 -2.03 -11.74
CA THR A 124 -13.29 -3.23 -12.18
C THR A 124 -14.69 -2.94 -12.67
N SER A 125 -15.43 -2.17 -11.92
CA SER A 125 -16.80 -1.92 -12.27
C SER A 125 -16.93 -0.77 -13.23
N ALA A 126 -16.06 0.16 -13.15
CA ALA A 126 -16.26 1.30 -13.92
C ALA A 126 -15.97 1.15 -15.25
N THR A 127 -15.26 0.52 -15.44
CA THR A 127 -15.21 0.64 -16.67
C THR A 127 -16.11 1.68 -17.00
N ILE A 128 -16.34 2.37 -16.38
CA ILE A 128 -17.17 3.31 -16.57
C ILE A 128 -16.83 4.59 -16.52
N LYS A 129 -16.45 4.90 -16.42
CA LYS A 129 -16.27 5.89 -16.28
C LYS A 129 -15.60 6.66 -16.03
N HIS A 130 -15.25 7.03 -16.03
CA HIS A 130 -14.66 7.77 -15.72
C HIS A 130 -13.69 8.01 -15.48
N GLY A 131 -13.37 8.05 -15.51
CA GLY A 131 -12.54 8.26 -15.20
C GLY A 131 -11.79 8.61 -14.72
N PRO A 132 -11.59 8.95 -14.68
CA PRO A 132 -10.81 9.37 -14.06
C PRO A 132 -10.37 9.95 -13.71
N LEU A 133 -10.25 10.38 -13.37
CA LEU A 133 -10.02 11.05 -12.85
C LEU A 133 -9.46 11.46 -12.41
N VAL A 134 -9.32 11.67 -12.27
CA VAL A 134 -9.02 12.15 -11.76
C VAL A 134 -8.36 12.49 -11.28
N TYR A 135 -7.95 13.14 -11.16
CA TYR A 135 -7.64 13.69 -10.62
C TYR A 135 -7.05 13.77 -10.39
N ASP A 136 -6.71 13.85 -10.30
CA ASP A 136 -6.52 14.06 -10.02
C ASP A 136 -6.04 14.08 -9.75
N GLN A 137 -5.60 14.36 -9.79
CA GLN A 137 -5.50 14.58 -9.53
C GLN A 137 -5.09 14.48 -9.33
N ALA A 138 -4.69 14.53 -9.29
CA ALA A 138 -4.74 14.52 -9.01
C ALA A 138 -4.37 14.38 -8.79
N GLY A 139 -3.97 14.73 -8.64
CA GLY A 139 -4.12 14.72 -8.49
C GLY A 139 -3.74 14.64 -8.22
N ARG A 140 -3.35 14.95 -8.38
CA ARG A 140 -3.44 14.89 -8.09
C ARG A 140 -3.42 14.55 -8.11
N VAL A 141 -2.85 14.68 -8.08
CA VAL A 141 -3.22 14.56 -8.01
C VAL A 141 -3.28 14.34 -7.90
N ALA A 142 -2.81 14.33 -7.77
CA ALA A 142 -3.29 14.26 -7.64
C ALA A 142 -3.26 14.15 -7.55
N THR A 143 -2.74 14.37 -7.25
CA THR A 143 -3.08 14.39 -7.08
C THR A 143 -3.25 14.40 -6.94
N ILE A 144 -2.81 14.46 -6.77
CA ILE A 144 -3.31 14.56 -6.64
C ILE A 144 -3.66 14.61 -6.53
N ASP A 145 -3.20 14.77 -6.25
CA ASP A 145 -3.82 14.89 -6.14
C ASP A 145 -4.19 14.89 -6.21
N GLY A 146 -3.76 14.65 -5.82
CA GLY A 146 -4.32 14.73 -6.05
C GLY A 146 -4.48 14.80 -6.17
N LYS A 147 -4.42 14.97 -5.92
CA LYS A 147 -4.72 14.96 -6.03
C LYS A 147 -4.80 14.93 -6.26
#